data_eba73d6c82f16eb67dd2c61cf8acc534
#
_entry.id   eba73d6c82f16eb67dd2c61cf8acc534
#
_cell.length_a   1.000
_cell.length_b   1.000
_cell.length_c   1.000
_cell.angle_alpha   90.00
_cell.angle_beta   90.00
_cell.angle_gamma   90.00
#
_symmetry.space_group_name_H-M   'P 1'
#
loop_
_entity.id
_entity.type
_entity.pdbx_description
1 polymer ?
#
loop_
_entity_poly.entity_id
_entity_poly.type
_entity_poly.pdbx_seq_one_letter_code
_entity_poly.pdbx_strand_id
1 'polypeptide(L)'
;MIWFKEEKIMAIRQIRTMGDPILEKKCKEVKEVNERILELIDDMFETMYDANGVGLAAPQIGILKRIVVIEIDEENSYVLINPVILEVDGEQVGYEGCLSVPGKTGIVKRPNHVKVKAFDENMEEFILEGEGLLARAICHECEHLEGELYVDKVSGELRDVSEVENEIEEIN
;
A
#
# COMPACT_ATOMS: atom_id res chain seq x y z
N MET A 1 -43.06 3.17 -3.19
CA MET A 1 -41.87 3.42 -4.04
C MET A 1 -40.71 2.68 -3.40
N ILE A 2 -40.29 1.55 -3.98
CA ILE A 2 -39.21 0.71 -3.45
C ILE A 2 -37.91 1.26 -4.03
N TRP A 3 -37.12 1.89 -3.18
CA TRP A 3 -35.76 2.30 -3.54
C TRP A 3 -34.89 1.05 -3.55
N PHE A 4 -34.59 0.52 -4.74
CA PHE A 4 -33.50 -0.42 -4.88
C PHE A 4 -32.21 0.38 -4.61
N LYS A 5 -31.57 0.13 -3.47
CA LYS A 5 -30.18 0.46 -3.30
C LYS A 5 -29.44 -0.37 -4.35
N GLU A 6 -28.91 0.26 -5.39
CA GLU A 6 -27.96 -0.42 -6.26
C GLU A 6 -26.84 -0.94 -5.35
N GLU A 7 -26.74 -2.26 -5.25
CA GLU A 7 -25.59 -2.87 -4.61
C GLU A 7 -24.37 -2.47 -5.44
N LYS A 8 -23.52 -1.65 -4.86
CA LYS A 8 -22.26 -1.24 -5.48
C LYS A 8 -21.43 -2.51 -5.64
N ILE A 9 -21.27 -2.98 -6.87
CA ILE A 9 -20.48 -4.17 -7.17
C ILE A 9 -19.02 -3.74 -7.10
N MET A 10 -18.35 -4.05 -6.00
CA MET A 10 -16.92 -3.90 -5.84
C MET A 10 -16.22 -5.04 -6.60
N ALA A 11 -15.15 -4.70 -7.30
CA ALA A 11 -14.42 -5.66 -8.13
C ALA A 11 -13.03 -5.93 -7.56
N ILE A 12 -12.69 -7.22 -7.44
CA ILE A 12 -11.30 -7.63 -7.20
C ILE A 12 -10.50 -7.41 -8.48
N ARG A 13 -9.46 -6.58 -8.39
CA ARG A 13 -8.57 -6.26 -9.50
C ARG A 13 -7.37 -7.20 -9.54
N GLN A 14 -6.83 -7.40 -10.75
CA GLN A 14 -5.61 -8.18 -10.90
C GLN A 14 -4.39 -7.39 -10.40
N ILE A 15 -3.68 -7.95 -9.42
CA ILE A 15 -2.42 -7.38 -8.93
C ILE A 15 -1.31 -7.65 -9.95
N ARG A 16 -0.61 -6.59 -10.35
CA ARG A 16 0.58 -6.65 -11.20
C ARG A 16 1.77 -7.11 -10.37
N THR A 17 2.60 -7.96 -10.94
CA THR A 17 3.75 -8.54 -10.24
C THR A 17 5.06 -8.03 -10.79
N MET A 18 6.11 -8.13 -10.01
CA MET A 18 7.47 -7.74 -10.37
C MET A 18 7.85 -8.27 -11.75
N GLY A 19 8.39 -7.40 -12.59
CA GLY A 19 8.64 -7.64 -14.01
C GLY A 19 7.63 -6.98 -14.93
N ASP A 20 6.44 -6.59 -14.44
CA ASP A 20 5.51 -5.75 -15.19
C ASP A 20 6.05 -4.29 -15.21
N PRO A 21 6.31 -3.72 -16.41
CA PRO A 21 6.88 -2.37 -16.54
C PRO A 21 6.06 -1.25 -15.91
N ILE A 22 4.77 -1.50 -15.63
CA ILE A 22 3.91 -0.49 -15.01
C ILE A 22 4.35 -0.14 -13.59
N LEU A 23 4.95 -1.11 -12.88
CA LEU A 23 5.42 -0.94 -11.51
C LEU A 23 6.66 -0.03 -11.39
N GLU A 24 7.35 0.21 -12.50
CA GLU A 24 8.52 1.08 -12.59
C GLU A 24 8.17 2.52 -13.02
N LYS A 25 6.88 2.81 -13.19
CA LYS A 25 6.41 4.11 -13.66
C LYS A 25 5.95 5.00 -12.53
N LYS A 26 6.29 6.29 -12.65
CA LYS A 26 5.74 7.31 -11.74
C LYS A 26 4.26 7.55 -11.98
N CYS A 27 3.54 7.68 -10.89
CA CYS A 27 2.11 7.96 -10.91
C CYS A 27 1.81 9.45 -11.05
N LYS A 28 0.67 9.74 -11.65
CA LYS A 28 0.17 11.11 -11.85
C LYS A 28 -0.70 11.53 -10.69
N GLU A 29 -0.66 12.83 -10.38
CA GLU A 29 -1.55 13.41 -9.39
C GLU A 29 -3.02 13.26 -9.78
N VAL A 30 -3.85 13.05 -8.77
CA VAL A 30 -5.30 13.10 -8.85
C VAL A 30 -5.73 14.55 -8.69
N LYS A 31 -6.42 15.10 -9.64
CA LYS A 31 -6.87 16.51 -9.62
C LYS A 31 -8.27 16.67 -9.02
N GLU A 32 -9.08 15.66 -9.14
CA GLU A 32 -10.45 15.62 -8.64
C GLU A 32 -10.84 14.18 -8.28
N VAL A 33 -11.69 14.03 -7.30
CA VAL A 33 -12.31 12.76 -6.93
C VAL A 33 -13.74 12.74 -7.47
N ASN A 34 -13.98 11.87 -8.45
CA ASN A 34 -15.28 11.60 -9.02
C ASN A 34 -15.72 10.17 -8.67
N GLU A 35 -16.91 9.76 -9.09
CA GLU A 35 -17.45 8.42 -8.84
C GLU A 35 -16.49 7.29 -9.25
N ARG A 36 -15.77 7.44 -10.37
CA ARG A 36 -14.79 6.44 -10.84
C ARG A 36 -13.58 6.31 -9.91
N ILE A 37 -13.17 7.40 -9.28
CA ILE A 37 -12.07 7.36 -8.29
C ILE A 37 -12.58 6.72 -7.00
N LEU A 38 -13.81 7.00 -6.58
CA LEU A 38 -14.42 6.34 -5.42
C LEU A 38 -14.58 4.84 -5.63
N GLU A 39 -15.07 4.42 -6.79
CA GLU A 39 -15.15 2.99 -7.16
C GLU A 39 -13.76 2.33 -7.18
N LEU A 40 -12.74 3.03 -7.71
CA LEU A 40 -11.37 2.54 -7.71
C LEU A 40 -10.84 2.33 -6.29
N ILE A 41 -11.09 3.25 -5.37
CA ILE A 41 -10.68 3.15 -3.97
C ILE A 41 -11.34 1.94 -3.30
N ASP A 42 -12.65 1.73 -3.52
CA ASP A 42 -13.35 0.57 -3.00
C ASP A 42 -12.78 -0.75 -3.57
N ASP A 43 -12.55 -0.81 -4.87
CA ASP A 43 -11.91 -1.96 -5.52
C ASP A 43 -10.49 -2.21 -5.00
N MET A 44 -9.74 -1.16 -4.65
CA MET A 44 -8.41 -1.28 -4.05
C MET A 44 -8.49 -1.92 -2.68
N PHE A 45 -9.42 -1.52 -1.82
CA PHE A 45 -9.61 -2.15 -0.51
C PHE A 45 -10.00 -3.62 -0.65
N GLU A 46 -11.00 -3.94 -1.50
CA GLU A 46 -11.42 -5.33 -1.72
C GLU A 46 -10.28 -6.20 -2.27
N THR A 47 -9.50 -5.67 -3.21
CA THR A 47 -8.33 -6.37 -3.76
C THR A 47 -7.26 -6.61 -2.68
N MET A 48 -7.01 -5.61 -1.83
CA MET A 48 -6.09 -5.71 -0.71
C MET A 48 -6.53 -6.78 0.30
N TYR A 49 -7.82 -6.80 0.66
CA TYR A 49 -8.37 -7.80 1.58
C TYR A 49 -8.32 -9.22 1.00
N ASP A 50 -8.69 -9.40 -0.25
CA ASP A 50 -8.62 -10.69 -0.93
C ASP A 50 -7.20 -11.26 -0.95
N ALA A 51 -6.21 -10.39 -1.06
CA ALA A 51 -4.79 -10.74 -1.05
C ALA A 51 -4.15 -10.78 0.36
N ASN A 52 -4.93 -10.56 1.43
CA ASN A 52 -4.45 -10.47 2.82
C ASN A 52 -3.33 -9.43 3.02
N GLY A 53 -3.40 -8.31 2.31
CA GLY A 53 -2.47 -7.19 2.44
C GLY A 53 -2.91 -6.17 3.49
N VAL A 54 -1.97 -5.33 3.92
CA VAL A 54 -2.21 -4.18 4.81
C VAL A 54 -2.13 -2.85 4.09
N GLY A 55 -1.68 -2.85 2.85
CA GLY A 55 -1.59 -1.70 1.96
C GLY A 55 -1.65 -2.09 0.49
N LEU A 56 -2.09 -1.17 -0.35
CA LEU A 56 -2.10 -1.30 -1.79
C LEU A 56 -2.02 0.07 -2.44
N ALA A 57 -1.14 0.21 -3.43
CA ALA A 57 -1.03 1.39 -4.27
C ALA A 57 -1.67 1.16 -5.65
N ALA A 58 -2.27 2.17 -6.23
CA ALA A 58 -2.97 2.08 -7.51
C ALA A 58 -2.14 1.50 -8.67
N PRO A 59 -0.83 1.77 -8.80
CA PRO A 59 -0.03 1.13 -9.86
C PRO A 59 0.04 -0.39 -9.74
N GLN A 60 -0.12 -0.97 -8.55
CA GLN A 60 -0.15 -2.41 -8.36
C GLN A 60 -1.37 -3.09 -9.00
N ILE A 61 -2.42 -2.34 -9.29
CA ILE A 61 -3.59 -2.80 -10.07
C ILE A 61 -3.63 -2.17 -11.47
N GLY A 62 -2.52 -1.63 -11.94
CA GLY A 62 -2.39 -1.11 -13.29
C GLY A 62 -2.85 0.32 -13.51
N ILE A 63 -3.09 1.09 -12.46
CA ILE A 63 -3.60 2.47 -12.53
C ILE A 63 -2.52 3.46 -12.05
N LEU A 64 -1.98 4.26 -12.97
CA LEU A 64 -0.90 5.21 -12.68
C LEU A 64 -1.43 6.52 -12.06
N LYS A 65 -2.08 6.41 -10.91
CA LYS A 65 -2.58 7.52 -10.11
C LYS A 65 -1.99 7.47 -8.70
N ARG A 66 -1.76 8.64 -8.12
CA ARG A 66 -1.22 8.76 -6.76
C ARG A 66 -2.32 8.50 -5.71
N ILE A 67 -2.71 7.23 -5.59
CA ILE A 67 -3.70 6.75 -4.61
C ILE A 67 -3.11 5.53 -3.90
N VAL A 68 -3.24 5.53 -2.59
CA VAL A 68 -2.83 4.46 -1.69
C VAL A 68 -3.96 4.17 -0.72
N VAL A 69 -4.21 2.90 -0.43
CA VAL A 69 -5.06 2.45 0.67
C VAL A 69 -4.22 1.68 1.66
N ILE A 70 -4.47 1.89 2.95
CA ILE A 70 -3.79 1.20 4.05
C ILE A 70 -4.82 0.85 5.11
N GLU A 71 -4.78 -0.38 5.61
CA GLU A 71 -5.53 -0.80 6.79
C GLU A 71 -4.66 -1.73 7.63
N ILE A 72 -4.24 -1.23 8.79
CA ILE A 72 -3.40 -1.98 9.73
C ILE A 72 -4.27 -2.83 10.66
N ASP A 73 -5.40 -2.27 11.07
CA ASP A 73 -6.42 -2.90 11.90
C ASP A 73 -7.77 -2.21 11.68
N GLU A 74 -8.83 -2.69 12.32
CA GLU A 74 -10.20 -2.18 12.14
C GLU A 74 -10.37 -0.68 12.46
N GLU A 75 -9.48 -0.07 13.23
CA GLU A 75 -9.52 1.34 13.62
C GLU A 75 -8.60 2.23 12.77
N ASN A 76 -7.63 1.62 12.06
CA ASN A 76 -6.57 2.31 11.34
C ASN A 76 -6.64 2.02 9.84
N SER A 77 -7.66 2.58 9.19
CA SER A 77 -7.90 2.52 7.75
C SER A 77 -7.76 3.91 7.13
N TYR A 78 -6.97 4.01 6.05
CA TYR A 78 -6.61 5.29 5.44
C TYR A 78 -6.68 5.22 3.92
N VAL A 79 -7.18 6.30 3.32
CA VAL A 79 -7.02 6.62 1.90
C VAL A 79 -6.08 7.81 1.80
N LEU A 80 -4.98 7.65 1.08
CA LEU A 80 -4.00 8.71 0.84
C LEU A 80 -3.98 9.07 -0.64
N ILE A 81 -4.54 10.21 -0.98
CA ILE A 81 -4.52 10.76 -2.33
C ILE A 81 -3.43 11.83 -2.42
N ASN A 82 -2.57 11.74 -3.42
CA ASN A 82 -1.41 12.61 -3.62
C ASN A 82 -0.51 12.71 -2.37
N PRO A 83 -0.13 11.61 -1.73
CA PRO A 83 0.66 11.66 -0.50
C PRO A 83 2.04 12.28 -0.74
N VAL A 84 2.48 13.06 0.25
CA VAL A 84 3.82 13.65 0.32
C VAL A 84 4.36 13.41 1.73
N ILE A 85 5.46 12.69 1.85
CA ILE A 85 6.16 12.49 3.12
C ILE A 85 6.84 13.80 3.50
N LEU A 86 6.48 14.35 4.66
CA LEU A 86 6.98 15.62 5.17
C LEU A 86 8.19 15.43 6.09
N GLU A 87 8.11 14.46 6.99
CA GLU A 87 9.10 14.19 8.00
C GLU A 87 9.23 12.68 8.24
N VAL A 88 10.45 12.25 8.55
CA VAL A 88 10.75 10.89 8.99
C VAL A 88 11.68 10.94 10.17
N ASP A 89 11.52 10.02 11.13
CA ASP A 89 12.39 9.93 12.30
C ASP A 89 12.52 8.47 12.79
N GLY A 90 13.60 8.23 13.53
CA GLY A 90 13.90 6.93 14.09
C GLY A 90 14.20 5.88 13.02
N GLU A 91 14.32 4.65 13.48
CA GLU A 91 14.67 3.50 12.64
C GLU A 91 13.97 2.24 13.12
N GLN A 92 13.51 1.43 12.21
CA GLN A 92 13.07 0.06 12.42
C GLN A 92 13.67 -0.85 11.35
N VAL A 93 13.99 -2.07 11.74
CA VAL A 93 14.50 -3.10 10.84
C VAL A 93 13.63 -4.34 10.99
N GLY A 94 13.16 -4.90 9.89
CA GLY A 94 12.30 -6.06 9.93
C GLY A 94 11.98 -6.60 8.55
N TYR A 95 11.33 -7.76 8.54
CA TYR A 95 10.85 -8.35 7.30
C TYR A 95 9.75 -7.53 6.67
N GLU A 96 9.81 -7.43 5.37
CA GLU A 96 8.82 -6.76 4.53
C GLU A 96 8.50 -7.63 3.32
N GLY A 97 7.25 -7.64 2.93
CA GLY A 97 6.75 -8.29 1.72
C GLY A 97 5.94 -7.32 0.89
N CYS A 98 5.54 -7.73 -0.29
CA CYS A 98 4.75 -6.93 -1.21
C CYS A 98 3.79 -7.82 -1.99
N LEU A 99 2.54 -7.39 -2.16
CA LEU A 99 1.56 -8.10 -2.97
C LEU A 99 2.00 -8.24 -4.45
N SER A 100 2.86 -7.34 -4.92
CA SER A 100 3.47 -7.41 -6.25
C SER A 100 4.71 -8.30 -6.34
N VAL A 101 5.18 -8.86 -5.22
CA VAL A 101 6.29 -9.82 -5.13
C VAL A 101 5.84 -11.02 -4.29
N PRO A 102 4.90 -11.83 -4.81
CA PRO A 102 4.26 -12.89 -4.03
C PRO A 102 5.24 -13.96 -3.56
N GLY A 103 5.05 -14.44 -2.34
CA GLY A 103 5.83 -15.52 -1.74
C GLY A 103 7.24 -15.15 -1.30
N LYS A 104 7.65 -13.90 -1.44
CA LYS A 104 8.98 -13.41 -1.06
C LYS A 104 8.91 -12.39 0.07
N THR A 105 9.98 -12.36 0.85
CA THR A 105 10.19 -11.41 1.94
C THR A 105 11.67 -11.07 2.05
N GLY A 106 11.97 -9.93 2.66
CA GLY A 106 13.34 -9.52 2.91
C GLY A 106 13.42 -8.52 4.04
N ILE A 107 14.60 -8.38 4.63
CA ILE A 107 14.85 -7.43 5.72
C ILE A 107 15.03 -6.04 5.12
N VAL A 108 14.19 -5.11 5.55
CA VAL A 108 14.23 -3.71 5.11
C VAL A 108 14.31 -2.78 6.32
N LYS A 109 15.20 -1.81 6.21
CA LYS A 109 15.32 -0.70 7.13
C LYS A 109 14.36 0.41 6.74
N ARG A 110 13.55 0.88 7.68
CA ARG A 110 12.55 1.95 7.50
C ARG A 110 12.64 2.98 8.62
N PRO A 111 12.17 4.20 8.40
CA PRO A 111 11.86 5.10 9.51
C PRO A 111 10.87 4.45 10.47
N ASN A 112 10.99 4.72 11.77
CA ASN A 112 10.02 4.25 12.75
C ASN A 112 8.84 5.20 12.91
N HIS A 113 9.03 6.48 12.58
CA HIS A 113 8.00 7.50 12.56
C HIS A 113 7.97 8.21 11.20
N VAL A 114 6.78 8.44 10.68
CA VAL A 114 6.55 9.13 9.41
C VAL A 114 5.41 10.12 9.57
N LYS A 115 5.60 11.32 9.05
CA LYS A 115 4.56 12.32 8.90
C LYS A 115 4.29 12.53 7.42
N VAL A 116 3.08 12.27 7.00
CA VAL A 116 2.65 12.39 5.60
C VAL A 116 1.47 13.34 5.48
N LYS A 117 1.50 14.17 4.44
CA LYS A 117 0.40 14.99 4.00
C LYS A 117 -0.28 14.31 2.83
N ALA A 118 -1.61 14.26 2.84
CA ALA A 118 -2.39 13.69 1.76
C ALA A 118 -3.76 14.38 1.65
N PHE A 119 -4.52 14.01 0.65
CA PHE A 119 -5.94 14.36 0.53
C PHE A 119 -6.80 13.13 0.76
N ASP A 120 -7.96 13.34 1.34
CA ASP A 120 -9.00 12.33 1.50
C ASP A 120 -9.89 12.24 0.24
N GLU A 121 -10.96 11.43 0.31
CA GLU A 121 -11.91 11.23 -0.81
C GLU A 121 -12.75 12.48 -1.13
N ASN A 122 -12.79 13.46 -0.22
CA ASN A 122 -13.43 14.76 -0.43
C ASN A 122 -12.46 15.82 -0.96
N MET A 123 -11.21 15.43 -1.24
CA MET A 123 -10.12 16.35 -1.59
C MET A 123 -9.82 17.36 -0.46
N GLU A 124 -10.06 16.97 0.79
CA GLU A 124 -9.66 17.72 1.97
C GLU A 124 -8.24 17.29 2.38
N GLU A 125 -7.35 18.26 2.55
CA GLU A 125 -5.97 18.02 2.96
C GLU A 125 -5.93 17.64 4.45
N PHE A 126 -5.16 16.60 4.76
CA PHE A 126 -4.90 16.19 6.14
C PHE A 126 -3.44 15.76 6.33
N ILE A 127 -3.04 15.70 7.58
CA ILE A 127 -1.74 15.18 8.00
C ILE A 127 -1.97 13.92 8.81
N LEU A 128 -1.25 12.86 8.46
CA LEU A 128 -1.22 11.60 9.19
C LEU A 128 0.19 11.40 9.74
N GLU A 129 0.26 11.07 11.01
CA GLU A 129 1.49 10.60 11.65
C GLU A 129 1.35 9.11 11.97
N GLY A 130 2.34 8.31 11.58
CA GLY A 130 2.36 6.87 11.79
C GLY A 130 3.67 6.40 12.40
N GLU A 131 3.57 5.38 13.23
CA GLU A 131 4.72 4.70 13.85
C GLU A 131 4.69 3.20 13.53
N GLY A 132 5.83 2.54 13.66
CA GLY A 132 5.94 1.09 13.52
C GLY A 132 5.42 0.59 12.16
N LEU A 133 4.45 -0.32 12.19
CA LEU A 133 3.89 -0.92 10.97
C LEU A 133 3.22 0.11 10.06
N LEU A 134 2.51 1.10 10.63
CA LEU A 134 1.89 2.16 9.83
C LEU A 134 2.95 3.01 9.11
N ALA A 135 4.03 3.39 9.79
CA ALA A 135 5.14 4.12 9.17
C ALA A 135 5.79 3.31 8.03
N ARG A 136 5.99 2.00 8.24
CA ARG A 136 6.49 1.07 7.22
C ARG A 136 5.57 1.01 6.02
N ALA A 137 4.28 0.84 6.23
CA ALA A 137 3.28 0.76 5.18
C ALA A 137 3.20 2.07 4.37
N ILE A 138 3.18 3.23 5.03
CA ILE A 138 3.17 4.53 4.34
C ILE A 138 4.38 4.68 3.41
N CYS A 139 5.59 4.37 3.90
CA CYS A 139 6.80 4.43 3.08
C CYS A 139 6.74 3.47 1.90
N HIS A 140 6.36 2.21 2.14
CA HIS A 140 6.26 1.18 1.12
C HIS A 140 5.29 1.57 0.00
N GLU A 141 4.09 1.99 0.36
CA GLU A 141 3.06 2.33 -0.63
C GLU A 141 3.38 3.63 -1.38
N CYS A 142 3.99 4.62 -0.72
CA CYS A 142 4.44 5.84 -1.38
C CYS A 142 5.55 5.56 -2.40
N GLU A 143 6.43 4.59 -2.16
CA GLU A 143 7.47 4.19 -3.10
C GLU A 143 6.90 3.61 -4.39
N HIS A 144 5.81 2.84 -4.31
CA HIS A 144 5.10 2.37 -5.50
C HIS A 144 4.65 3.52 -6.41
N LEU A 145 4.28 4.66 -5.83
CA LEU A 145 3.86 5.84 -6.59
C LEU A 145 5.02 6.50 -7.36
N GLU A 146 6.26 6.26 -6.94
CA GLU A 146 7.48 6.70 -7.61
C GLU A 146 8.07 5.65 -8.56
N GLY A 147 7.45 4.47 -8.67
CA GLY A 147 7.92 3.37 -9.50
C GLY A 147 9.04 2.54 -8.85
N GLU A 148 9.07 2.50 -7.53
CA GLU A 148 10.05 1.75 -6.75
C GLU A 148 9.42 0.53 -6.08
N LEU A 149 10.20 -0.54 -5.92
CA LEU A 149 9.83 -1.74 -5.17
C LEU A 149 10.76 -1.93 -3.98
N TYR A 150 10.25 -2.50 -2.89
CA TYR A 150 11.02 -2.76 -1.67
C TYR A 150 12.22 -3.67 -1.90
N VAL A 151 12.19 -4.51 -2.93
CA VAL A 151 13.27 -5.45 -3.26
C VAL A 151 14.62 -4.77 -3.48
N ASP A 152 14.61 -3.53 -3.95
CA ASP A 152 15.83 -2.73 -4.14
C ASP A 152 16.43 -2.22 -2.83
N LYS A 153 15.69 -2.33 -1.72
CA LYS A 153 16.07 -1.85 -0.37
C LYS A 153 16.33 -2.98 0.62
N VAL A 154 16.21 -4.23 0.17
CA VAL A 154 16.45 -5.41 1.00
C VAL A 154 17.93 -5.50 1.39
N SER A 155 18.18 -5.67 2.69
CA SER A 155 19.51 -5.99 3.21
C SER A 155 19.73 -7.49 3.13
N GLY A 156 20.69 -7.92 2.31
CA GLY A 156 20.93 -9.33 2.02
C GLY A 156 20.10 -9.85 0.85
N GLU A 157 19.56 -11.04 0.97
CA GLU A 157 18.82 -11.72 -0.09
C GLU A 157 17.32 -11.77 0.19
N LEU A 158 16.52 -11.78 -0.87
CA LEU A 158 15.12 -12.14 -0.80
C LEU A 158 14.98 -13.61 -0.42
N ARG A 159 14.09 -13.90 0.51
CA ARG A 159 13.82 -15.25 1.01
C ARG A 159 12.39 -15.67 0.70
N ASP A 160 12.14 -16.96 0.68
CA ASP A 160 10.78 -17.47 0.64
C ASP A 160 10.07 -17.25 1.99
N VAL A 161 8.83 -16.77 1.95
CA VAL A 161 8.04 -16.52 3.17
C VAL A 161 7.93 -17.80 4.00
N SER A 162 7.69 -18.95 3.35
CA SER A 162 7.55 -20.25 4.03
C SER A 162 8.83 -20.70 4.76
N GLU A 163 10.01 -20.33 4.25
CA GLU A 163 11.28 -20.64 4.94
C GLU A 163 11.42 -19.81 6.23
N VAL A 164 11.09 -18.52 6.16
CA VAL A 164 11.18 -17.62 7.32
C VAL A 164 10.16 -18.00 8.39
N GLU A 165 8.92 -18.34 8.00
CA GLU A 165 7.88 -18.78 8.92
C GLU A 165 8.27 -20.07 9.65
N ASN A 166 8.81 -21.07 8.93
CA ASN A 166 9.29 -22.31 9.54
C ASN A 166 10.42 -22.07 10.55
N GLU A 167 11.37 -21.17 10.25
CA GLU A 167 12.46 -20.85 11.19
C GLU A 167 11.93 -20.17 12.47
N ILE A 168 10.90 -19.32 12.36
CA ILE A 168 10.29 -18.67 13.52
C ILE A 168 9.53 -19.69 14.38
N GLU A 169 8.83 -20.64 13.77
CA GLU A 169 8.10 -21.71 14.48
C GLU A 169 9.06 -22.67 15.20
N GLU A 170 10.23 -22.96 14.65
CA GLU A 170 11.24 -23.82 15.28
C GLU A 170 11.91 -23.20 16.52
N ILE A 171 11.86 -21.87 16.66
CA ILE A 171 12.48 -21.12 17.76
C ILE A 171 11.51 -20.96 18.97
N ASN A 172 10.20 -21.11 18.76
CA ASN A 172 9.15 -20.94 19.77
C ASN A 172 8.68 -22.29 20.33
#